data_f3e8afce13691e7c9d53ca5d8a225601
#
_entry.id   f3e8afce13691e7c9d53ca5d8a225601
#
_cell.length_a   1.000
_cell.length_b   1.000
_cell.length_c   1.000
_cell.angle_alpha   90.00
_cell.angle_beta   90.00
_cell.angle_gamma   90.00
#
_symmetry.space_group_name_H-M   'P 1'
#
loop_
_entity.id
_entity.type
_entity.pdbx_description
1 polymer ?
#
loop_
_entity_poly.entity_id
_entity_poly.type
_entity_poly.pdbx_seq_one_letter_code
_entity_poly.pdbx_strand_id
1 'polypeptide(L)'
;MANIDMNFPLFKGKTFSDILSDIYDNQQSKKKNISSLIEEMRKLVTKPTDVITIGPIITQLIEASITNDDHLIKIANIAQKLVLANTKKAGDEGWLSEDDKKALLEEMDVVAKEITQSTDDKIEDLEFEIESLKESINK
;
A
#
# COMPACT_ATOMS: atom_id res chain seq x y z
N MET A 1 9.70 -29.84 -11.20
CA MET A 1 8.84 -28.69 -10.90
C MET A 1 9.69 -27.47 -10.62
N ALA A 2 9.45 -26.42 -11.36
CA ALA A 2 10.26 -25.22 -11.18
C ALA A 2 9.91 -24.57 -9.84
N ASN A 3 10.90 -24.39 -9.00
CA ASN A 3 10.73 -23.62 -7.79
C ASN A 3 10.72 -22.14 -8.15
N ILE A 4 9.77 -21.45 -7.60
CA ILE A 4 9.69 -20.01 -7.79
C ILE A 4 10.80 -19.37 -6.99
N ASP A 5 11.78 -18.82 -7.68
CA ASP A 5 12.89 -18.15 -7.02
C ASP A 5 12.53 -16.71 -6.68
N MET A 6 11.62 -16.57 -5.75
CA MET A 6 11.29 -15.28 -5.19
C MET A 6 12.24 -14.93 -4.05
N ASN A 7 13.22 -15.80 -3.82
CA ASN A 7 14.09 -15.68 -2.67
C ASN A 7 15.49 -15.16 -3.01
N PHE A 8 15.64 -14.52 -4.19
CA PHE A 8 16.94 -13.93 -4.48
C PHE A 8 17.21 -12.75 -3.51
N PRO A 9 18.42 -12.69 -2.94
CA PRO A 9 18.72 -11.69 -1.93
C PRO A 9 18.83 -10.28 -2.52
N LEU A 10 18.33 -9.30 -1.80
CA LEU A 10 18.44 -7.90 -2.20
C LEU A 10 19.41 -7.13 -1.32
N PHE A 11 19.14 -7.09 -0.03
CA PHE A 11 20.01 -6.40 0.92
C PHE A 11 19.63 -6.76 2.35
N LYS A 12 20.60 -6.65 3.25
CA LYS A 12 20.39 -6.86 4.69
C LYS A 12 19.65 -8.16 5.04
N GLY A 13 19.96 -9.23 4.33
CA GLY A 13 19.33 -10.52 4.58
C GLY A 13 17.89 -10.64 4.12
N LYS A 14 17.37 -9.64 3.42
CA LYS A 14 16.00 -9.66 2.90
C LYS A 14 15.98 -10.10 1.45
N THR A 15 15.05 -10.97 1.11
CA THR A 15 14.81 -11.41 -0.26
C THR A 15 13.75 -10.52 -0.90
N PHE A 16 13.59 -10.64 -2.21
CA PHE A 16 12.52 -9.94 -2.93
C PHE A 16 11.16 -10.33 -2.35
N SER A 17 10.96 -11.62 -2.08
CA SER A 17 9.71 -12.11 -1.48
C SER A 17 9.43 -11.47 -0.13
N ASP A 18 10.46 -11.33 0.71
CA ASP A 18 10.32 -10.71 2.01
C ASP A 18 9.85 -9.26 1.90
N ILE A 19 10.49 -8.51 1.00
CA ILE A 19 10.16 -7.10 0.83
C ILE A 19 8.75 -6.94 0.26
N LEU A 20 8.40 -7.76 -0.72
CA LEU A 20 7.07 -7.72 -1.32
C LEU A 20 5.99 -8.04 -0.28
N SER A 21 6.25 -9.04 0.55
CA SER A 21 5.36 -9.43 1.65
C SER A 21 5.21 -8.30 2.68
N ASP A 22 6.32 -7.66 3.04
CA ASP A 22 6.30 -6.55 3.99
C ASP A 22 5.45 -5.39 3.47
N ILE A 23 5.63 -5.05 2.19
CA ILE A 23 4.85 -3.97 1.57
C ILE A 23 3.36 -4.33 1.56
N TYR A 24 3.04 -5.56 1.18
CA TYR A 24 1.66 -6.04 1.16
C TYR A 24 1.02 -5.94 2.54
N ASP A 25 1.71 -6.46 3.56
CA ASP A 25 1.20 -6.45 4.93
C ASP A 25 0.99 -5.02 5.44
N ASN A 26 1.92 -4.13 5.12
CA ASN A 26 1.79 -2.72 5.48
C ASN A 26 0.58 -2.08 4.83
N GLN A 27 0.31 -2.40 3.56
CA GLN A 27 -0.85 -1.87 2.87
C GLN A 27 -2.15 -2.42 3.45
N GLN A 28 -2.17 -3.69 3.86
CA GLN A 28 -3.34 -4.27 4.51
C GLN A 28 -3.62 -3.61 5.86
N SER A 29 -2.58 -3.37 6.64
CA SER A 29 -2.71 -2.67 7.91
C SER A 29 -3.22 -1.24 7.71
N LYS A 30 -2.72 -0.57 6.69
CA LYS A 30 -3.13 0.78 6.34
C LYS A 30 -4.61 0.82 5.96
N LYS A 31 -5.07 -0.18 5.21
CA LYS A 31 -6.47 -0.29 4.83
C LYS A 31 -7.37 -0.36 6.06
N LYS A 32 -6.98 -1.15 7.04
CA LYS A 32 -7.72 -1.25 8.30
C LYS A 32 -7.72 0.06 9.06
N ASN A 33 -6.59 0.73 9.10
CA ASN A 33 -6.45 2.02 9.77
C ASN A 33 -7.38 3.07 9.13
N ILE A 34 -7.38 3.15 7.81
CA ILE A 34 -8.24 4.10 7.10
C ILE A 34 -9.72 3.81 7.40
N SER A 35 -10.10 2.54 7.37
CA SER A 35 -11.48 2.14 7.68
C SER A 35 -11.88 2.55 9.11
N SER A 36 -10.99 2.37 10.06
CA SER A 36 -11.22 2.79 11.44
C SER A 36 -11.40 4.30 11.56
N LEU A 37 -10.58 5.06 10.84
CA LEU A 37 -10.67 6.52 10.86
C LEU A 37 -11.99 7.00 10.26
N ILE A 38 -12.44 6.36 9.19
CA ILE A 38 -13.72 6.69 8.57
C ILE A 38 -14.86 6.45 9.58
N GLU A 39 -14.84 5.32 10.27
CA GLU A 39 -15.86 5.03 11.28
C GLU A 39 -15.84 6.03 12.44
N GLU A 40 -14.65 6.40 12.90
CA GLU A 40 -14.53 7.45 13.92
C GLU A 40 -15.14 8.75 13.46
N MET A 41 -14.87 9.15 12.22
CA MET A 41 -15.40 10.40 11.69
C MET A 41 -16.91 10.34 11.54
N ARG A 42 -17.45 9.21 11.10
CA ARG A 42 -18.90 9.04 10.99
C ARG A 42 -19.61 9.20 12.33
N LYS A 43 -18.99 8.68 13.38
CA LYS A 43 -19.56 8.77 14.72
C LYS A 43 -19.59 10.19 15.28
N LEU A 44 -18.72 11.04 14.79
CA LEU A 44 -18.68 12.44 15.22
C LEU A 44 -19.79 13.28 14.59
N VAL A 45 -20.44 12.78 13.54
CA VAL A 45 -21.54 13.48 12.90
C VAL A 45 -22.79 13.26 13.72
N THR A 46 -23.22 14.26 14.46
CA THR A 46 -24.42 14.18 15.30
C THR A 46 -25.50 15.14 14.86
N LYS A 47 -25.17 16.12 14.04
CA LYS A 47 -26.11 17.10 13.51
C LYS A 47 -25.70 17.52 12.09
N PRO A 48 -26.64 18.07 11.30
CA PRO A 48 -26.36 18.38 9.89
C PRO A 48 -25.15 19.30 9.67
N THR A 49 -24.89 20.23 10.58
CA THR A 49 -23.76 21.15 10.44
C THR A 49 -22.41 20.45 10.54
N ASP A 50 -22.36 19.31 11.22
CA ASP A 50 -21.12 18.53 11.35
C ASP A 50 -20.66 17.99 9.99
N VAL A 51 -21.59 17.75 9.07
CA VAL A 51 -21.26 17.23 7.73
C VAL A 51 -20.37 18.20 6.97
N ILE A 52 -20.53 19.50 7.19
CA ILE A 52 -19.74 20.53 6.51
C ILE A 52 -18.26 20.41 6.89
N THR A 53 -17.98 20.12 8.16
CA THR A 53 -16.61 20.00 8.67
C THR A 53 -16.03 18.62 8.46
N ILE A 54 -16.83 17.58 8.71
CA ILE A 54 -16.37 16.19 8.74
C ILE A 54 -16.43 15.54 7.37
N GLY A 55 -17.42 15.91 6.55
CA GLY A 55 -17.59 15.34 5.21
C GLY A 55 -16.33 15.37 4.34
N PRO A 56 -15.66 16.52 4.22
CA PRO A 56 -14.44 16.59 3.42
C PRO A 56 -13.33 15.65 3.92
N ILE A 57 -13.22 15.46 5.23
CA ILE A 57 -12.23 14.56 5.82
C ILE A 57 -12.55 13.11 5.43
N ILE A 58 -13.83 12.72 5.54
CA ILE A 58 -14.25 11.37 5.13
C ILE A 58 -13.98 11.16 3.64
N THR A 59 -14.27 12.14 2.80
CA THR A 59 -14.00 12.05 1.36
C THR A 59 -12.51 11.81 1.10
N GLN A 60 -11.64 12.54 1.77
CA GLN A 60 -10.20 12.35 1.60
C GLN A 60 -9.73 11.00 2.11
N LEU A 61 -10.33 10.48 3.18
CA LEU A 61 -10.02 9.14 3.67
C LEU A 61 -10.45 8.07 2.65
N ILE A 62 -11.60 8.25 2.04
CA ILE A 62 -12.08 7.34 0.99
C ILE A 62 -11.13 7.38 -0.21
N GLU A 63 -10.69 8.56 -0.63
CA GLU A 63 -9.73 8.70 -1.72
C GLU A 63 -8.40 8.00 -1.38
N ALA A 64 -7.93 8.16 -0.16
CA ALA A 64 -6.73 7.48 0.29
C ALA A 64 -6.89 5.96 0.27
N SER A 65 -8.08 5.47 0.63
CA SER A 65 -8.40 4.05 0.57
C SER A 65 -8.35 3.51 -0.85
N ILE A 66 -8.90 4.24 -1.79
CA ILE A 66 -8.88 3.87 -3.22
C ILE A 66 -7.44 3.81 -3.72
N THR A 67 -6.64 4.81 -3.40
CA THR A 67 -5.23 4.85 -3.79
C THR A 67 -4.46 3.67 -3.17
N ASN A 68 -4.76 3.36 -1.91
CA ASN A 68 -4.15 2.22 -1.24
C ASN A 68 -4.49 0.90 -1.94
N ASP A 69 -5.74 0.73 -2.37
CA ASP A 69 -6.16 -0.46 -3.11
C ASP A 69 -5.45 -0.54 -4.46
N ASP A 70 -5.24 0.58 -5.14
CA ASP A 70 -4.46 0.62 -6.37
C ASP A 70 -3.03 0.14 -6.14
N HIS A 71 -2.42 0.54 -5.04
CA HIS A 71 -1.08 0.08 -4.68
C HIS A 71 -1.05 -1.44 -4.44
N LEU A 72 -2.08 -1.99 -3.80
CA LEU A 72 -2.20 -3.43 -3.60
C LEU A 72 -2.30 -4.17 -4.94
N ILE A 73 -3.05 -3.62 -5.88
CA ILE A 73 -3.16 -4.19 -7.23
C ILE A 73 -1.80 -4.18 -7.93
N LYS A 74 -1.05 -3.08 -7.83
CA LYS A 74 0.28 -3.00 -8.43
C LYS A 74 1.24 -4.01 -7.83
N ILE A 75 1.19 -4.21 -6.52
CA ILE A 75 1.99 -5.21 -5.82
C ILE A 75 1.63 -6.61 -6.31
N ALA A 76 0.34 -6.90 -6.44
CA ALA A 76 -0.14 -8.18 -6.95
C ALA A 76 0.33 -8.42 -8.38
N ASN A 77 0.34 -7.38 -9.21
CA ASN A 77 0.83 -7.49 -10.60
C ASN A 77 2.32 -7.82 -10.65
N ILE A 78 3.11 -7.23 -9.77
CA ILE A 78 4.55 -7.54 -9.68
C ILE A 78 4.74 -9.01 -9.30
N ALA A 79 3.99 -9.48 -8.30
CA ALA A 79 4.04 -10.88 -7.88
C ALA A 79 3.65 -11.81 -9.02
N GLN A 80 2.61 -11.46 -9.76
CA GLN A 80 2.15 -12.25 -10.90
C GLN A 80 3.21 -12.34 -11.99
N LYS A 81 3.91 -11.26 -12.27
CA LYS A 81 5.00 -11.25 -13.25
C LYS A 81 6.10 -12.20 -12.85
N LEU A 82 6.42 -12.27 -11.56
CA LEU A 82 7.41 -13.24 -11.07
C LEU A 82 6.95 -14.67 -11.30
N VAL A 83 5.70 -14.96 -10.97
CA VAL A 83 5.14 -16.31 -11.15
C VAL A 83 5.15 -16.70 -12.62
N LEU A 84 4.72 -15.80 -13.51
CA LEU A 84 4.69 -16.07 -14.95
C LEU A 84 6.09 -16.26 -15.51
N ALA A 85 7.05 -15.47 -15.08
CA ALA A 85 8.44 -15.62 -15.52
C ALA A 85 8.98 -16.99 -15.17
N ASN A 86 8.72 -17.44 -13.95
CA ASN A 86 9.11 -18.78 -13.53
C ASN A 86 8.49 -19.87 -14.38
N THR A 87 7.19 -19.75 -14.64
CA THR A 87 6.44 -20.74 -15.39
C THR A 87 6.93 -20.84 -16.83
N LYS A 88 7.17 -19.70 -17.47
CA LYS A 88 7.59 -19.65 -18.87
C LYS A 88 8.97 -20.24 -19.08
N LYS A 89 9.81 -20.18 -18.08
CA LYS A 89 11.20 -20.63 -18.20
C LYS A 89 11.48 -21.95 -17.55
N ALA A 90 10.44 -22.74 -17.34
CA ALA A 90 10.63 -24.09 -16.82
C ALA A 90 11.53 -24.85 -17.77
N GLY A 91 12.71 -25.20 -17.34
CA GLY A 91 13.68 -25.90 -18.15
C GLY A 91 14.78 -25.02 -18.74
N ASP A 92 14.63 -23.71 -18.70
CA ASP A 92 15.69 -22.79 -19.12
C ASP A 92 16.59 -22.41 -17.96
N GLU A 93 17.80 -22.07 -18.28
CA GLU A 93 18.74 -21.57 -17.31
C GLU A 93 18.29 -20.21 -16.83
N GLY A 94 18.24 -20.02 -15.54
CA GLY A 94 17.95 -18.72 -14.96
C GLY A 94 16.63 -18.17 -15.41
N TRP A 95 15.62 -18.60 -14.84
CA TRP A 95 14.25 -18.21 -15.16
C TRP A 95 14.03 -16.70 -15.18
N LEU A 96 14.77 -15.94 -14.38
CA LEU A 96 14.79 -14.49 -14.46
C LEU A 96 16.20 -14.08 -14.85
N SER A 97 16.31 -13.38 -15.97
CA SER A 97 17.59 -12.78 -16.35
C SER A 97 17.91 -11.64 -15.39
N GLU A 98 19.15 -11.21 -15.38
CA GLU A 98 19.53 -10.06 -14.54
C GLU A 98 18.77 -8.81 -14.95
N ASP A 99 18.48 -8.64 -16.23
CA ASP A 99 17.69 -7.51 -16.72
C ASP A 99 16.26 -7.59 -16.22
N ASP A 100 15.66 -8.78 -16.19
CA ASP A 100 14.30 -8.98 -15.69
C ASP A 100 14.22 -8.69 -14.21
N LYS A 101 15.20 -9.14 -13.43
CA LYS A 101 15.26 -8.86 -12.00
C LYS A 101 15.37 -7.37 -11.75
N LYS A 102 16.21 -6.71 -12.51
CA LYS A 102 16.40 -5.27 -12.39
C LYS A 102 15.11 -4.51 -12.70
N ALA A 103 14.41 -4.91 -13.76
CA ALA A 103 13.15 -4.30 -14.14
C ALA A 103 12.11 -4.43 -13.04
N LEU A 104 12.00 -5.62 -12.42
CA LEU A 104 11.06 -5.84 -11.32
C LEU A 104 11.41 -5.03 -10.09
N LEU A 105 12.70 -4.92 -9.78
CA LEU A 105 13.15 -4.10 -8.66
C LEU A 105 12.84 -2.61 -8.87
N GLU A 106 13.05 -2.13 -10.09
CA GLU A 106 12.71 -0.75 -10.43
C GLU A 106 11.21 -0.49 -10.31
N GLU A 107 10.40 -1.43 -10.79
CA GLU A 107 8.95 -1.33 -10.69
C GLU A 107 8.49 -1.30 -9.23
N MET A 108 9.07 -2.16 -8.40
CA MET A 108 8.75 -2.18 -6.98
C MET A 108 9.20 -0.90 -6.27
N ASP A 109 10.36 -0.36 -6.66
CA ASP A 109 10.86 0.91 -6.11
C ASP A 109 9.92 2.06 -6.43
N VAL A 110 9.41 2.11 -7.66
CA VAL A 110 8.43 3.13 -8.06
C VAL A 110 7.17 3.02 -7.22
N VAL A 111 6.65 1.81 -7.03
CA VAL A 111 5.46 1.59 -6.21
C VAL A 111 5.71 2.02 -4.77
N ALA A 112 6.86 1.66 -4.21
CA ALA A 112 7.21 2.03 -2.84
C ALA A 112 7.26 3.55 -2.66
N LYS A 113 7.81 4.26 -3.64
CA LYS A 113 7.86 5.72 -3.60
C LYS A 113 6.47 6.34 -3.72
N GLU A 114 5.64 5.80 -4.60
CA GLU A 114 4.25 6.25 -4.74
C GLU A 114 3.49 6.09 -3.44
N ILE A 115 3.68 4.95 -2.76
CA ILE A 115 3.04 4.69 -1.48
C ILE A 115 3.42 5.76 -0.46
N THR A 116 4.71 6.05 -0.34
CA THR A 116 5.19 7.05 0.62
C THR A 116 4.63 8.43 0.31
N GLN A 117 4.73 8.86 -0.96
CA GLN A 117 4.37 10.22 -1.35
C GLN A 117 2.87 10.45 -1.44
N SER A 118 2.11 9.46 -1.89
CA SER A 118 0.70 9.68 -2.15
C SER A 118 -0.24 9.18 -1.07
N THR A 119 0.19 8.20 -0.27
CA THR A 119 -0.67 7.62 0.74
C THR A 119 -0.17 7.88 2.14
N ASP A 120 1.09 7.56 2.43
CA ASP A 120 1.60 7.69 3.78
C ASP A 120 1.58 9.13 4.27
N ASP A 121 2.06 10.05 3.46
CA ASP A 121 2.09 11.47 3.82
C ASP A 121 0.68 12.02 3.96
N LYS A 122 -0.22 11.63 3.07
CA LYS A 122 -1.60 12.10 3.11
C LYS A 122 -2.34 11.57 4.35
N ILE A 123 -2.13 10.31 4.71
CA ILE A 123 -2.75 9.74 5.89
C ILE A 123 -2.24 10.44 7.15
N GLU A 124 -0.95 10.70 7.22
CA GLU A 124 -0.36 11.42 8.33
C GLU A 124 -0.98 12.80 8.51
N ASP A 125 -1.15 13.54 7.40
CA ASP A 125 -1.80 14.84 7.41
C ASP A 125 -3.24 14.75 7.87
N LEU A 126 -3.97 13.74 7.40
CA LEU A 126 -5.35 13.52 7.79
C LEU A 126 -5.49 13.13 9.26
N GLU A 127 -4.58 12.31 9.76
CA GLU A 127 -4.57 11.95 11.18
C GLU A 127 -4.36 13.18 12.05
N PHE A 128 -3.49 14.07 11.63
CA PHE A 128 -3.28 15.34 12.32
C PHE A 128 -4.54 16.22 12.33
N GLU A 129 -5.21 16.32 11.18
CA GLU A 129 -6.47 17.06 11.09
C GLU A 129 -7.54 16.46 12.00
N ILE A 130 -7.63 15.14 12.03
CA ILE A 130 -8.61 14.43 12.86
C ILE A 130 -8.36 14.70 14.34
N GLU A 131 -7.10 14.64 14.77
CA GLU A 131 -6.77 14.95 16.16
C GLU A 131 -7.12 16.38 16.53
N SER A 132 -6.81 17.32 15.64
CA SER A 132 -7.15 18.74 15.86
C SER A 132 -8.67 18.93 15.97
N LEU A 133 -9.41 18.21 15.13
CA LEU A 133 -10.87 18.28 15.15
C LEU A 133 -11.44 17.71 16.43
N LYS A 134 -10.92 16.57 16.89
CA LYS A 134 -11.36 15.96 18.15
C LYS A 134 -11.13 16.88 19.33
N GLU A 135 -9.98 17.54 19.38
CA GLU A 135 -9.67 18.49 20.44
C GLU A 135 -10.65 19.66 20.41
N SER A 136 -10.98 20.15 19.22
CA SER A 136 -11.92 21.23 19.06
C SER A 136 -13.33 20.86 19.53
N ILE A 137 -13.75 19.63 19.24
CA ILE A 137 -15.09 19.16 19.62
C ILE A 137 -15.19 18.93 21.13
N ASN A 138 -14.11 18.49 21.75
CA ASN A 138 -14.11 18.16 23.19
C ASN A 138 -13.96 19.38 24.11
N LYS A 139 -13.86 20.55 23.53
CA LYS A 139 -13.84 21.79 24.33
C LYS A 139 -15.30 22.24 24.68
#